data_3665b5435ee31072709db6e0225aa492
#
_entry.id   3665b5435ee31072709db6e0225aa492
#
_cell.length_a   1.000
_cell.length_b   1.000
_cell.length_c   1.000
_cell.angle_alpha   90.00
_cell.angle_beta   90.00
_cell.angle_gamma   90.00
#
_symmetry.space_group_name_H-M   'P 1'
#
loop_
_entity.id
_entity.type
_entity.pdbx_description
1 polymer ?
#
loop_
_entity_poly.entity_id
_entity_poly.type
_entity_poly.pdbx_seq_one_letter_code
_entity_poly.pdbx_strand_id
1 'polypeptide(L)'
;MVATVSATIRGFLLPYATHFRGMGWRVDAAARGATVDAGLQGFFDQLDELPLSRSIFDAGAILRGLEGVTRILERGYDIVHVHTPIAAFVTRAAIRRMPVDRRPAVVYTAHGFPFYPGGGRMRNALFITAERVAGRWTDRLVVINDDDYSAALRHRIVPRRRLVLMPGIGLDTDWYSRSSLPPGGPASALAGLGIEPGTPVFTVVGEFTQRKRPFDVVAALGRMRHRESHLVLLGEGPERPRVEASVLDSGVTGRVHIAGTVEDVRPTVAASTALVLASRMEGLPRCIMEALSLEVPVVATDARGSADLVLPGAGIVVPVGDVEAMARAMDRILDDPEEARAMAVHGRLRMVERYQIPSLLARHEVLYGELLAERSR
;
A
#
# COMPACT_ATOMS: atom_id res chain seq x y z
N MET A 1 -0.49 14.98 -11.22
CA MET A 1 -0.84 13.89 -10.28
C MET A 1 -1.61 14.46 -9.10
N VAL A 2 -2.74 13.83 -8.66
CA VAL A 2 -3.57 14.37 -7.58
C VAL A 2 -3.83 13.31 -6.52
N ALA A 3 -3.62 13.66 -5.23
CA ALA A 3 -3.91 12.80 -4.09
C ALA A 3 -4.55 13.58 -2.94
N THR A 4 -5.09 12.91 -1.92
CA THR A 4 -5.70 13.59 -0.76
C THR A 4 -4.66 14.24 0.15
N VAL A 5 -3.48 13.61 0.31
CA VAL A 5 -2.39 14.08 1.19
C VAL A 5 -1.02 13.86 0.54
N SER A 6 -0.06 14.74 0.86
CA SER A 6 1.31 14.70 0.36
C SER A 6 2.02 13.37 0.63
N ALA A 7 1.79 12.76 1.78
CA ALA A 7 2.38 11.46 2.14
C ALA A 7 2.05 10.34 1.13
N THR A 8 0.89 10.39 0.44
CA THR A 8 0.57 9.45 -0.64
C THR A 8 1.46 9.68 -1.86
N ILE A 9 1.69 10.95 -2.22
CA ILE A 9 2.57 11.31 -3.34
C ILE A 9 3.99 10.90 -3.04
N ARG A 10 4.51 11.26 -1.86
CA ARG A 10 5.87 10.92 -1.41
C ARG A 10 6.10 9.42 -1.35
N GLY A 11 5.14 8.67 -0.80
CA GLY A 11 5.29 7.22 -0.63
C GLY A 11 5.22 6.42 -1.92
N PHE A 12 4.59 6.98 -2.98
CA PHE A 12 4.19 6.15 -4.12
C PHE A 12 4.51 6.76 -5.49
N LEU A 13 4.59 8.07 -5.64
CA LEU A 13 4.58 8.69 -6.96
C LEU A 13 5.88 9.36 -7.37
N LEU A 14 6.89 9.45 -6.49
CA LEU A 14 8.17 10.05 -6.82
C LEU A 14 8.87 9.35 -8.00
N PRO A 15 8.95 8.00 -8.06
CA PRO A 15 9.55 7.34 -9.20
C PRO A 15 8.86 7.66 -10.53
N TYR A 16 7.53 7.80 -10.49
CA TYR A 16 6.73 8.17 -11.67
C TYR A 16 7.02 9.60 -12.10
N ALA A 17 7.08 10.55 -11.16
CA ALA A 17 7.41 11.94 -11.46
C ALA A 17 8.79 12.05 -12.08
N THR A 18 9.80 11.43 -11.47
CA THR A 18 11.18 11.42 -11.97
C THR A 18 11.26 10.84 -13.37
N HIS A 19 10.59 9.71 -13.61
CA HIS A 19 10.61 9.02 -14.89
C HIS A 19 10.00 9.86 -16.02
N PHE A 20 8.76 10.35 -15.84
CA PHE A 20 8.08 11.11 -16.89
C PHE A 20 8.72 12.49 -17.13
N ARG A 21 9.26 13.14 -16.08
CA ARG A 21 10.07 14.35 -16.27
C ARG A 21 11.36 14.06 -17.06
N GLY A 22 12.00 12.92 -16.80
CA GLY A 22 13.15 12.45 -17.59
C GLY A 22 12.83 12.23 -19.07
N MET A 23 11.58 11.95 -19.41
CA MET A 23 11.07 11.86 -20.78
C MET A 23 10.68 13.24 -21.38
N GLY A 24 10.90 14.33 -20.65
CA GLY A 24 10.57 15.69 -21.08
C GLY A 24 9.11 16.11 -20.81
N TRP A 25 8.36 15.36 -20.01
CA TRP A 25 7.01 15.74 -19.63
C TRP A 25 7.03 16.76 -18.50
N ARG A 26 6.10 17.69 -18.51
CA ARG A 26 5.79 18.50 -17.33
C ARG A 26 4.93 17.67 -16.37
N VAL A 27 5.36 17.53 -15.12
CA VAL A 27 4.67 16.75 -14.10
C VAL A 27 4.43 17.61 -12.88
N ASP A 28 3.16 18.00 -12.69
CA ASP A 28 2.71 18.76 -11.52
C ASP A 28 2.03 17.81 -10.51
N ALA A 29 2.08 18.16 -9.22
CA ALA A 29 1.39 17.42 -8.17
C ALA A 29 0.54 18.31 -7.28
N ALA A 30 -0.61 17.78 -6.83
CA ALA A 30 -1.54 18.49 -5.97
C ALA A 30 -2.08 17.59 -4.85
N ALA A 31 -1.93 18.04 -3.60
CA ALA A 31 -2.46 17.37 -2.42
C ALA A 31 -2.47 18.31 -1.22
N ARG A 32 -3.14 17.91 -0.15
CA ARG A 32 -2.99 18.62 1.14
C ARG A 32 -1.59 18.42 1.68
N GLY A 33 -0.92 19.52 2.01
CA GLY A 33 0.43 19.56 2.52
C GLY A 33 1.52 19.42 1.44
N ALA A 34 1.16 19.43 0.15
CA ALA A 34 2.14 19.22 -0.93
C ALA A 34 3.18 20.35 -1.00
N THR A 35 2.79 21.59 -0.77
CA THR A 35 3.68 22.76 -0.86
C THR A 35 4.70 22.86 0.28
N VAL A 36 4.40 22.26 1.43
CA VAL A 36 5.26 22.29 2.63
C VAL A 36 6.01 20.98 2.88
N ASP A 37 5.72 19.92 2.11
CA ASP A 37 6.41 18.63 2.22
C ASP A 37 7.78 18.69 1.52
N ALA A 38 8.85 18.82 2.31
CA ALA A 38 10.21 18.89 1.80
C ALA A 38 10.61 17.68 0.94
N GLY A 39 10.01 16.50 1.20
CA GLY A 39 10.25 15.27 0.44
C GLY A 39 9.66 15.26 -0.97
N LEU A 40 8.88 16.29 -1.35
CA LEU A 40 8.35 16.45 -2.71
C LEU A 40 9.13 17.49 -3.54
N GLN A 41 9.95 18.32 -2.89
CA GLN A 41 10.67 19.41 -3.57
C GLN A 41 11.66 18.85 -4.59
N GLY A 42 11.70 19.45 -5.78
CA GLY A 42 12.58 19.05 -6.88
C GLY A 42 12.09 17.85 -7.72
N PHE A 43 11.11 17.08 -7.25
CA PHE A 43 10.54 15.95 -8.01
C PHE A 43 9.46 16.37 -9.02
N PHE A 44 8.80 17.50 -8.80
CA PHE A 44 7.70 18.00 -9.62
C PHE A 44 8.03 19.38 -10.17
N ASP A 45 7.44 19.72 -11.32
CA ASP A 45 7.59 21.06 -11.91
C ASP A 45 6.77 22.08 -11.14
N GLN A 46 5.63 21.66 -10.57
CA GLN A 46 4.83 22.47 -9.67
C GLN A 46 4.15 21.65 -8.60
N LEU A 47 4.10 22.18 -7.38
CA LEU A 47 3.37 21.64 -6.25
C LEU A 47 2.22 22.57 -5.88
N ASP A 48 1.02 22.03 -5.76
CA ASP A 48 -0.19 22.78 -5.42
C ASP A 48 -0.81 22.25 -4.11
N GLU A 49 -1.24 23.20 -3.28
CA GLU A 49 -2.00 22.88 -2.08
C GLU A 49 -3.47 22.60 -2.43
N LEU A 50 -3.98 21.46 -1.98
CA LEU A 50 -5.39 21.12 -2.07
C LEU A 50 -5.97 20.87 -0.69
N PRO A 51 -6.92 21.70 -0.20
CA PRO A 51 -7.48 21.58 1.14
C PRO A 51 -8.50 20.42 1.23
N LEU A 52 -8.08 19.22 0.84
CA LEU A 52 -8.89 18.00 0.89
C LEU A 52 -8.82 17.35 2.28
N SER A 53 -9.97 16.83 2.73
CA SER A 53 -10.06 15.99 3.94
C SER A 53 -10.07 14.50 3.60
N ARG A 54 -9.69 13.66 4.56
CA ARG A 54 -9.89 12.20 4.48
C ARG A 54 -11.35 11.80 4.80
N SER A 55 -12.16 12.74 5.29
CA SER A 55 -13.57 12.51 5.62
C SER A 55 -14.48 12.91 4.46
N ILE A 56 -15.35 12.01 4.04
CA ILE A 56 -16.41 12.29 3.05
C ILE A 56 -17.53 13.20 3.60
N PHE A 57 -17.56 13.39 4.92
CA PHE A 57 -18.55 14.23 5.59
C PHE A 57 -18.11 15.70 5.73
N ASP A 58 -16.88 16.02 5.34
CA ASP A 58 -16.37 17.39 5.34
C ASP A 58 -16.74 18.10 4.02
N ALA A 59 -17.99 18.52 3.94
CA ALA A 59 -18.52 19.22 2.75
C ALA A 59 -17.74 20.50 2.42
N GLY A 60 -17.26 21.22 3.44
CA GLY A 60 -16.45 22.43 3.26
C GLY A 60 -15.11 22.13 2.59
N ALA A 61 -14.41 21.07 3.01
CA ALA A 61 -13.17 20.65 2.37
C ALA A 61 -13.41 20.14 0.94
N ILE A 62 -14.53 19.46 0.69
CA ILE A 62 -14.90 19.00 -0.66
C ILE A 62 -15.12 20.20 -1.59
N LEU A 63 -15.85 21.24 -1.16
CA LEU A 63 -16.11 22.43 -1.97
C LEU A 63 -14.82 23.22 -2.24
N ARG A 64 -14.01 23.50 -1.21
CA ARG A 64 -12.71 24.17 -1.38
C ARG A 64 -11.77 23.36 -2.27
N GLY A 65 -11.78 22.03 -2.13
CA GLY A 65 -11.01 21.12 -3.00
C GLY A 65 -11.46 21.20 -4.45
N LEU A 66 -12.75 21.26 -4.71
CA LEU A 66 -13.32 21.41 -6.05
C LEU A 66 -12.88 22.74 -6.71
N GLU A 67 -12.93 23.84 -5.99
CA GLU A 67 -12.45 25.15 -6.45
C GLU A 67 -10.94 25.14 -6.72
N GLY A 68 -10.16 24.54 -5.80
CA GLY A 68 -8.72 24.40 -5.95
C GLY A 68 -8.34 23.59 -7.19
N VAL A 69 -8.96 22.42 -7.37
CA VAL A 69 -8.75 21.59 -8.56
C VAL A 69 -9.14 22.34 -9.84
N THR A 70 -10.27 23.05 -9.84
CA THR A 70 -10.70 23.81 -11.02
C THR A 70 -9.65 24.82 -11.45
N ARG A 71 -9.10 25.60 -10.51
CA ARG A 71 -8.00 26.56 -10.80
C ARG A 71 -6.74 25.88 -11.33
N ILE A 72 -6.37 24.72 -10.78
CA ILE A 72 -5.20 23.97 -11.26
C ILE A 72 -5.44 23.51 -12.71
N LEU A 73 -6.62 23.03 -13.03
CA LEU A 73 -6.98 22.56 -14.37
C LEU A 73 -6.98 23.64 -15.45
N GLU A 74 -7.12 24.92 -15.09
CA GLU A 74 -7.03 26.06 -16.03
C GLU A 74 -5.67 26.19 -16.73
N ARG A 75 -4.61 25.56 -16.18
CA ARG A 75 -3.27 25.52 -16.80
C ARG A 75 -3.23 24.65 -18.06
N GLY A 76 -4.24 23.83 -18.29
CA GLY A 76 -4.27 22.85 -19.37
C GLY A 76 -3.35 21.64 -19.10
N TYR A 77 -3.93 20.47 -19.07
CA TYR A 77 -3.21 19.20 -18.91
C TYR A 77 -3.76 18.20 -19.91
N ASP A 78 -2.88 17.38 -20.47
CA ASP A 78 -3.27 16.31 -21.38
C ASP A 78 -3.83 15.11 -20.58
N ILE A 79 -3.19 14.80 -19.44
CA ILE A 79 -3.56 13.70 -18.55
C ILE A 79 -3.66 14.20 -17.10
N VAL A 80 -4.72 13.79 -16.41
CA VAL A 80 -4.85 13.94 -14.95
C VAL A 80 -4.93 12.55 -14.33
N HIS A 81 -3.88 12.18 -13.60
CA HIS A 81 -3.84 10.93 -12.85
C HIS A 81 -4.20 11.18 -11.40
N VAL A 82 -5.31 10.58 -10.95
CA VAL A 82 -5.84 10.75 -9.60
C VAL A 82 -5.65 9.51 -8.77
N HIS A 83 -5.32 9.71 -7.49
CA HIS A 83 -5.15 8.66 -6.50
C HIS A 83 -5.99 8.97 -5.26
N THR A 84 -6.38 7.96 -4.50
CA THR A 84 -7.23 8.07 -3.31
C THR A 84 -8.69 8.49 -3.62
N PRO A 85 -9.69 7.89 -2.96
CA PRO A 85 -11.09 8.00 -3.38
C PRO A 85 -11.64 9.43 -3.40
N ILE A 86 -11.34 10.23 -2.37
CA ILE A 86 -11.90 11.59 -2.25
C ILE A 86 -11.28 12.53 -3.29
N ALA A 87 -9.95 12.56 -3.40
CA ALA A 87 -9.27 13.37 -4.41
C ALA A 87 -9.70 12.96 -5.82
N ALA A 88 -9.83 11.65 -6.07
CA ALA A 88 -10.30 11.13 -7.34
C ALA A 88 -11.73 11.56 -7.67
N PHE A 89 -12.65 11.52 -6.70
CA PHE A 89 -14.03 11.95 -6.93
C PHE A 89 -14.12 13.45 -7.22
N VAL A 90 -13.47 14.28 -6.39
CA VAL A 90 -13.49 15.75 -6.52
C VAL A 90 -12.88 16.19 -7.85
N THR A 91 -11.74 15.61 -8.22
CA THR A 91 -11.04 15.96 -9.47
C THR A 91 -11.86 15.57 -10.70
N ARG A 92 -12.42 14.35 -10.71
CA ARG A 92 -13.30 13.90 -11.80
C ARG A 92 -14.56 14.78 -11.94
N ALA A 93 -15.13 15.22 -10.80
CA ALA A 93 -16.28 16.12 -10.79
C ALA A 93 -15.92 17.52 -11.32
N ALA A 94 -14.71 18.04 -11.03
CA ALA A 94 -14.21 19.29 -11.60
C ALA A 94 -14.04 19.17 -13.12
N ILE A 95 -13.35 18.14 -13.60
CA ILE A 95 -13.13 17.90 -15.02
C ILE A 95 -14.46 17.78 -15.79
N ARG A 96 -15.46 17.14 -15.20
CA ARG A 96 -16.79 17.01 -15.82
C ARG A 96 -17.46 18.34 -16.09
N ARG A 97 -17.16 19.37 -15.30
CA ARG A 97 -17.72 20.74 -15.47
C ARG A 97 -16.99 21.56 -16.52
N MET A 98 -15.78 21.15 -16.93
CA MET A 98 -15.03 21.83 -17.99
C MET A 98 -15.69 21.66 -19.37
N PRO A 99 -15.46 22.60 -20.32
CA PRO A 99 -15.77 22.41 -21.73
C PRO A 99 -15.15 21.11 -22.26
N VAL A 100 -15.87 20.39 -23.12
CA VAL A 100 -15.48 19.04 -23.57
C VAL A 100 -14.11 19.02 -24.26
N ASP A 101 -13.85 20.04 -25.07
CA ASP A 101 -12.62 20.26 -25.83
C ASP A 101 -11.38 20.54 -24.95
N ARG A 102 -11.58 20.95 -23.68
CA ARG A 102 -10.51 21.27 -22.72
C ARG A 102 -10.30 20.22 -21.64
N ARG A 103 -11.09 19.15 -21.64
CA ARG A 103 -10.97 18.12 -20.61
C ARG A 103 -9.71 17.31 -20.81
N PRO A 104 -8.86 17.11 -19.78
CA PRO A 104 -7.78 16.15 -19.82
C PRO A 104 -8.29 14.68 -19.89
N ALA A 105 -7.45 13.75 -20.31
CA ALA A 105 -7.69 12.34 -20.08
C ALA A 105 -7.59 12.03 -18.58
N VAL A 106 -8.49 11.18 -18.08
CA VAL A 106 -8.59 10.87 -16.65
C VAL A 106 -8.16 9.43 -16.38
N VAL A 107 -7.05 9.28 -15.67
CA VAL A 107 -6.62 8.01 -15.10
C VAL A 107 -6.90 8.02 -13.60
N TYR A 108 -7.55 6.98 -13.09
CA TYR A 108 -7.75 6.79 -11.65
C TYR A 108 -7.13 5.48 -11.21
N THR A 109 -6.13 5.57 -10.31
CA THR A 109 -5.60 4.39 -9.62
C THR A 109 -6.26 4.23 -8.27
N ALA A 110 -7.06 3.17 -8.12
CA ALA A 110 -7.63 2.76 -6.86
C ALA A 110 -6.62 1.88 -6.10
N HIS A 111 -6.05 2.42 -5.01
CA HIS A 111 -5.15 1.68 -4.11
C HIS A 111 -5.90 0.78 -3.10
N GLY A 112 -7.02 0.26 -3.50
CA GLY A 112 -7.99 -0.48 -2.72
C GLY A 112 -9.30 0.28 -2.61
N PHE A 113 -10.40 -0.31 -3.09
CA PHE A 113 -11.72 0.33 -2.95
C PHE A 113 -12.12 0.45 -1.48
N PRO A 114 -12.81 1.53 -1.09
CA PRO A 114 -13.29 1.74 0.27
C PRO A 114 -14.48 0.84 0.66
N PHE A 115 -14.96 0.02 -0.25
CA PHE A 115 -16.00 -1.00 -0.04
C PHE A 115 -15.43 -2.41 -0.21
N TYR A 116 -15.90 -3.37 0.57
CA TYR A 116 -15.39 -4.74 0.59
C TYR A 116 -16.42 -5.71 1.18
N PRO A 117 -16.34 -7.02 0.93
CA PRO A 117 -17.15 -8.05 1.59
C PRO A 117 -17.01 -7.94 3.11
N GLY A 118 -18.13 -7.93 3.83
CA GLY A 118 -18.15 -7.74 5.29
C GLY A 118 -18.10 -6.27 5.76
N GLY A 119 -17.97 -5.30 4.86
CA GLY A 119 -18.19 -3.88 5.17
C GLY A 119 -19.66 -3.55 5.40
N GLY A 120 -19.94 -2.44 6.10
CA GLY A 120 -21.32 -1.99 6.36
C GLY A 120 -22.10 -1.78 5.06
N ARG A 121 -23.30 -2.37 4.96
CA ARG A 121 -24.11 -2.37 3.71
C ARG A 121 -24.37 -0.98 3.15
N MET A 122 -24.80 -0.02 4.00
CA MET A 122 -25.08 1.37 3.60
C MET A 122 -23.79 2.07 3.13
N ARG A 123 -22.69 1.90 3.86
CA ARG A 123 -21.38 2.46 3.50
C ARG A 123 -20.90 1.91 2.16
N ASN A 124 -20.96 0.61 1.97
CA ASN A 124 -20.58 -0.02 0.70
C ASN A 124 -21.45 0.50 -0.47
N ALA A 125 -22.78 0.58 -0.28
CA ALA A 125 -23.69 1.10 -1.29
C ALA A 125 -23.36 2.56 -1.68
N LEU A 126 -23.04 3.40 -0.70
CA LEU A 126 -22.64 4.79 -0.93
C LEU A 126 -21.37 4.87 -1.80
N PHE A 127 -20.32 4.15 -1.42
CA PHE A 127 -19.06 4.17 -2.17
C PHE A 127 -19.19 3.54 -3.57
N ILE A 128 -19.91 2.43 -3.70
CA ILE A 128 -20.18 1.80 -5.00
C ILE A 128 -20.92 2.78 -5.91
N THR A 129 -21.94 3.48 -5.39
CA THR A 129 -22.70 4.47 -6.15
C THR A 129 -21.81 5.63 -6.58
N ALA A 130 -21.01 6.17 -5.68
CA ALA A 130 -20.08 7.26 -5.97
C ALA A 130 -19.07 6.85 -7.06
N GLU A 131 -18.48 5.66 -6.95
CA GLU A 131 -17.52 5.16 -7.96
C GLU A 131 -18.21 4.89 -9.31
N ARG A 132 -19.43 4.35 -9.35
CA ARG A 132 -20.20 4.17 -10.59
C ARG A 132 -20.51 5.49 -11.28
N VAL A 133 -20.87 6.53 -10.52
CA VAL A 133 -21.12 7.87 -11.07
C VAL A 133 -19.83 8.46 -11.63
N ALA A 134 -18.75 8.46 -10.84
CA ALA A 134 -17.46 9.00 -11.24
C ALA A 134 -16.74 8.16 -12.32
N GLY A 135 -17.04 6.88 -12.40
CA GLY A 135 -16.56 5.97 -13.45
C GLY A 135 -16.98 6.40 -14.87
N ARG A 136 -18.10 7.14 -14.99
CA ARG A 136 -18.52 7.71 -16.28
C ARG A 136 -17.57 8.81 -16.78
N TRP A 137 -16.81 9.40 -15.87
CA TRP A 137 -15.86 10.50 -16.10
C TRP A 137 -14.40 10.01 -16.05
N THR A 138 -14.19 8.70 -16.15
CA THR A 138 -12.88 8.04 -16.05
C THR A 138 -12.54 7.37 -17.37
N ASP A 139 -11.42 7.71 -17.97
CA ASP A 139 -10.95 7.10 -19.21
C ASP A 139 -10.26 5.76 -18.94
N ARG A 140 -9.45 5.67 -17.88
CA ARG A 140 -8.88 4.41 -17.40
C ARG A 140 -8.99 4.32 -15.88
N LEU A 141 -9.54 3.21 -15.41
CA LEU A 141 -9.54 2.81 -14.01
C LEU A 141 -8.47 1.75 -13.82
N VAL A 142 -7.44 2.08 -13.08
CA VAL A 142 -6.37 1.15 -12.67
C VAL A 142 -6.71 0.60 -11.29
N VAL A 143 -6.74 -0.71 -11.15
CA VAL A 143 -6.87 -1.42 -9.88
C VAL A 143 -5.63 -2.28 -9.65
N ILE A 144 -5.28 -2.53 -8.39
CA ILE A 144 -3.98 -3.09 -8.02
C ILE A 144 -4.02 -4.52 -7.48
N ASN A 145 -5.20 -5.10 -7.39
CA ASN A 145 -5.42 -6.48 -6.94
C ASN A 145 -6.62 -7.09 -7.67
N ASP A 146 -6.68 -8.43 -7.67
CA ASP A 146 -7.73 -9.19 -8.38
C ASP A 146 -9.12 -9.03 -7.77
N ASP A 147 -9.22 -8.83 -6.46
CA ASP A 147 -10.49 -8.58 -5.78
C ASP A 147 -11.13 -7.27 -6.24
N ASP A 148 -10.34 -6.19 -6.31
CA ASP A 148 -10.83 -4.89 -6.80
C ASP A 148 -11.15 -4.94 -8.30
N TYR A 149 -10.38 -5.70 -9.09
CA TYR A 149 -10.70 -5.93 -10.50
C TYR A 149 -12.07 -6.63 -10.65
N SER A 150 -12.28 -7.69 -9.90
CA SER A 150 -13.54 -8.44 -9.88
C SER A 150 -14.70 -7.58 -9.35
N ALA A 151 -14.46 -6.76 -8.33
CA ALA A 151 -15.43 -5.83 -7.78
C ALA A 151 -15.80 -4.72 -8.79
N ALA A 152 -14.81 -4.16 -9.51
CA ALA A 152 -15.07 -3.16 -10.55
C ALA A 152 -15.96 -3.69 -11.67
N LEU A 153 -15.73 -4.93 -12.11
CA LEU A 153 -16.59 -5.63 -13.10
C LEU A 153 -17.99 -5.90 -12.53
N ARG A 154 -18.08 -6.52 -11.35
CA ARG A 154 -19.36 -6.88 -10.71
C ARG A 154 -20.25 -5.68 -10.50
N HIS A 155 -19.69 -4.58 -10.05
CA HIS A 155 -20.42 -3.35 -9.79
C HIS A 155 -20.50 -2.42 -11.00
N ARG A 156 -19.95 -2.80 -12.14
CA ARG A 156 -19.96 -2.00 -13.38
C ARG A 156 -19.47 -0.57 -13.14
N ILE A 157 -18.34 -0.43 -12.44
CA ILE A 157 -17.75 0.89 -12.12
C ILE A 157 -17.34 1.60 -13.42
N VAL A 158 -16.64 0.88 -14.31
CA VAL A 158 -16.33 1.32 -15.67
C VAL A 158 -16.58 0.17 -16.67
N PRO A 159 -16.73 0.44 -17.98
CA PRO A 159 -16.70 -0.61 -19.00
C PRO A 159 -15.37 -1.39 -18.97
N ARG A 160 -15.40 -2.70 -19.26
CA ARG A 160 -14.21 -3.57 -19.21
C ARG A 160 -13.00 -3.01 -19.99
N ARG A 161 -13.21 -2.37 -21.13
CA ARG A 161 -12.15 -1.78 -21.96
C ARG A 161 -11.41 -0.61 -21.27
N ARG A 162 -12.00 -0.01 -20.20
CA ARG A 162 -11.41 1.06 -19.41
C ARG A 162 -10.82 0.56 -18.08
N LEU A 163 -11.00 -0.72 -17.77
CA LEU A 163 -10.50 -1.32 -16.54
C LEU A 163 -9.15 -1.98 -16.81
N VAL A 164 -8.14 -1.59 -16.02
CA VAL A 164 -6.76 -2.06 -16.14
C VAL A 164 -6.33 -2.64 -14.80
N LEU A 165 -5.80 -3.87 -14.81
CA LEU A 165 -5.15 -4.48 -13.65
C LEU A 165 -3.65 -4.21 -13.75
N MET A 166 -3.10 -3.49 -12.78
CA MET A 166 -1.67 -3.30 -12.62
C MET A 166 -1.21 -3.80 -11.26
N PRO A 167 -0.05 -4.43 -11.12
CA PRO A 167 0.43 -4.97 -9.85
C PRO A 167 0.97 -3.86 -8.92
N GLY A 168 0.10 -2.96 -8.50
CA GLY A 168 0.41 -1.85 -7.60
C GLY A 168 1.15 -0.70 -8.26
N ILE A 169 1.96 -0.03 -7.46
CA ILE A 169 2.79 1.12 -7.86
C ILE A 169 4.27 0.77 -7.92
N GLY A 170 4.60 -0.48 -7.66
CA GLY A 170 5.95 -1.00 -7.69
C GLY A 170 6.72 -0.86 -6.38
N LEU A 171 7.79 -1.61 -6.35
CA LEU A 171 8.81 -1.58 -5.31
C LEU A 171 10.18 -1.45 -5.95
N ASP A 172 11.06 -0.68 -5.32
CA ASP A 172 12.49 -0.69 -5.64
C ASP A 172 13.11 -1.98 -5.07
N THR A 173 13.17 -3.00 -5.94
CA THR A 173 13.66 -4.34 -5.55
C THR A 173 15.16 -4.37 -5.35
N ASP A 174 15.91 -3.37 -5.83
CA ASP A 174 17.34 -3.25 -5.61
C ASP A 174 17.60 -2.64 -4.23
N TRP A 175 16.85 -1.59 -3.87
CA TRP A 175 16.85 -1.04 -2.51
C TRP A 175 16.40 -2.07 -1.46
N TYR A 176 15.33 -2.81 -1.73
CA TYR A 176 14.85 -3.90 -0.88
C TYR A 176 15.51 -5.23 -1.28
N SER A 177 16.85 -5.29 -1.21
CA SER A 177 17.65 -6.50 -1.42
C SER A 177 18.59 -6.75 -0.26
N ARG A 178 18.98 -7.99 -0.03
CA ARG A 178 19.99 -8.31 1.00
C ARG A 178 21.34 -7.69 0.71
N SER A 179 21.69 -7.50 -0.58
CA SER A 179 22.94 -6.89 -1.01
C SER A 179 23.00 -5.37 -0.78
N SER A 180 21.86 -4.71 -0.61
CA SER A 180 21.79 -3.26 -0.33
C SER A 180 21.83 -2.92 1.17
N LEU A 181 21.84 -3.92 2.03
CA LEU A 181 21.87 -3.71 3.47
C LEU A 181 23.26 -3.23 3.94
N PRO A 182 23.32 -2.35 4.93
CA PRO A 182 24.60 -1.96 5.52
C PRO A 182 25.28 -3.19 6.16
N PRO A 183 26.62 -3.26 6.10
CA PRO A 183 27.37 -4.35 6.73
C PRO A 183 27.00 -4.53 8.20
N GLY A 184 26.64 -5.76 8.63
CA GLY A 184 26.19 -6.04 9.99
C GLY A 184 24.83 -5.46 10.38
N GLY A 185 24.14 -4.76 9.47
CA GLY A 185 22.87 -4.07 9.75
C GLY A 185 21.79 -4.95 10.38
N PRO A 186 21.51 -6.17 9.84
CA PRO A 186 20.52 -7.08 10.45
C PRO A 186 20.85 -7.48 11.89
N ALA A 187 22.10 -7.86 12.15
CA ALA A 187 22.53 -8.24 13.50
C ALA A 187 22.49 -7.05 14.47
N SER A 188 22.95 -5.88 14.03
CA SER A 188 22.91 -4.64 14.85
C SER A 188 21.48 -4.21 15.17
N ALA A 189 20.55 -4.37 14.24
CA ALA A 189 19.15 -4.02 14.46
C ALA A 189 18.50 -4.86 15.58
N LEU A 190 18.79 -6.16 15.65
CA LEU A 190 18.31 -7.03 16.73
C LEU A 190 19.07 -6.81 18.05
N ALA A 191 20.38 -6.64 18.01
CA ALA A 191 21.19 -6.35 19.19
C ALA A 191 20.75 -5.03 19.87
N GLY A 192 20.40 -4.02 19.08
CA GLY A 192 19.85 -2.74 19.58
C GLY A 192 18.52 -2.89 20.34
N LEU A 193 17.83 -4.02 20.14
CA LEU A 193 16.60 -4.38 20.86
C LEU A 193 16.86 -5.37 22.01
N GLY A 194 18.12 -5.72 22.27
CA GLY A 194 18.50 -6.70 23.29
C GLY A 194 18.15 -8.15 22.92
N ILE A 195 18.02 -8.45 21.63
CA ILE A 195 17.73 -9.80 21.14
C ILE A 195 19.04 -10.51 20.80
N GLU A 196 19.25 -11.66 21.43
CA GLU A 196 20.45 -12.46 21.25
C GLU A 196 20.54 -13.06 19.83
N PRO A 197 21.76 -13.21 19.27
CA PRO A 197 21.96 -13.86 17.99
C PRO A 197 21.39 -15.28 17.95
N GLY A 198 20.71 -15.61 16.85
CA GLY A 198 20.09 -16.93 16.67
C GLY A 198 18.66 -17.06 17.25
N THR A 199 18.19 -16.07 17.99
CA THR A 199 16.82 -16.03 18.46
C THR A 199 15.85 -15.92 17.27
N PRO A 200 14.81 -16.75 17.16
CA PRO A 200 13.77 -16.58 16.14
C PRO A 200 12.99 -15.27 16.35
N VAL A 201 12.90 -14.46 15.31
CA VAL A 201 12.23 -13.14 15.37
C VAL A 201 11.15 -13.05 14.31
N PHE A 202 9.95 -12.72 14.74
CA PHE A 202 8.85 -12.31 13.86
C PHE A 202 8.75 -10.78 13.87
N THR A 203 8.40 -10.19 12.73
CA THR A 203 8.28 -8.71 12.63
C THR A 203 6.94 -8.30 12.07
N VAL A 204 6.34 -7.27 12.66
CA VAL A 204 5.17 -6.56 12.15
C VAL A 204 5.59 -5.16 11.77
N VAL A 205 5.24 -4.72 10.55
CA VAL A 205 5.51 -3.36 10.06
C VAL A 205 4.20 -2.65 9.72
N GLY A 206 3.93 -1.54 10.39
CA GLY A 206 2.80 -0.68 10.04
C GLY A 206 2.12 0.00 11.22
N GLU A 207 1.22 0.92 10.90
CA GLU A 207 0.44 1.69 11.87
C GLU A 207 -0.43 0.79 12.76
N PHE A 208 -0.43 1.02 14.06
CA PHE A 208 -1.24 0.26 15.02
C PHE A 208 -2.70 0.72 14.98
N THR A 209 -3.47 0.07 14.14
CA THR A 209 -4.89 0.38 13.92
C THR A 209 -5.76 -0.86 14.06
N GLN A 210 -7.07 -0.66 14.26
CA GLN A 210 -8.08 -1.72 14.24
C GLN A 210 -8.10 -2.51 12.93
N ARG A 211 -7.68 -1.89 11.82
CA ARG A 211 -7.57 -2.52 10.53
C ARG A 211 -6.37 -3.47 10.44
N LYS A 212 -5.21 -3.04 10.98
CA LYS A 212 -3.94 -3.79 10.95
C LYS A 212 -3.86 -4.89 12.02
N ARG A 213 -4.56 -4.76 13.15
CA ARG A 213 -4.67 -5.76 14.22
C ARG A 213 -3.34 -6.30 14.76
N PRO A 214 -2.33 -5.49 15.07
CA PRO A 214 -1.05 -6.00 15.59
C PRO A 214 -1.21 -6.78 16.90
N PHE A 215 -2.24 -6.50 17.69
CA PHE A 215 -2.58 -7.23 18.91
C PHE A 215 -2.92 -8.71 18.66
N ASP A 216 -3.41 -9.11 17.49
CA ASP A 216 -3.63 -10.53 17.15
C ASP A 216 -2.29 -11.26 16.98
N VAL A 217 -1.26 -10.60 16.43
CA VAL A 217 0.07 -11.18 16.31
C VAL A 217 0.72 -11.39 17.68
N VAL A 218 0.53 -10.42 18.59
CA VAL A 218 0.98 -10.56 19.99
C VAL A 218 0.30 -11.75 20.65
N ALA A 219 -1.03 -11.89 20.50
CA ALA A 219 -1.77 -13.00 21.04
C ALA A 219 -1.36 -14.35 20.42
N ALA A 220 -0.99 -14.36 19.11
CA ALA A 220 -0.46 -15.54 18.45
C ALA A 220 0.90 -15.97 19.00
N LEU A 221 1.81 -15.01 19.25
CA LEU A 221 3.11 -15.28 19.89
C LEU A 221 2.93 -15.98 21.24
N GLY A 222 1.93 -15.59 22.04
CA GLY A 222 1.59 -16.23 23.31
C GLY A 222 1.12 -17.68 23.18
N ARG A 223 0.65 -18.10 21.98
CA ARG A 223 0.13 -19.44 21.70
C ARG A 223 1.08 -20.35 20.93
N MET A 224 2.19 -19.80 20.42
CA MET A 224 3.23 -20.59 19.75
C MET A 224 3.81 -21.68 20.67
N ARG A 225 4.23 -22.79 20.07
CA ARG A 225 5.01 -23.84 20.74
C ARG A 225 6.47 -23.40 20.97
N HIS A 226 7.04 -22.67 20.02
CA HIS A 226 8.40 -22.11 20.08
C HIS A 226 8.46 -20.90 21.01
N ARG A 227 8.59 -21.17 22.33
CA ARG A 227 8.55 -20.15 23.39
C ARG A 227 9.75 -19.20 23.41
N GLU A 228 10.85 -19.55 22.73
CA GLU A 228 12.04 -18.72 22.55
C GLU A 228 11.87 -17.61 21.53
N SER A 229 10.78 -17.64 20.74
CA SER A 229 10.55 -16.67 19.68
C SER A 229 10.22 -15.28 20.22
N HIS A 230 10.75 -14.25 19.56
CA HIS A 230 10.50 -12.85 19.84
C HIS A 230 9.65 -12.21 18.74
N LEU A 231 8.99 -11.10 19.07
CA LEU A 231 8.20 -10.28 18.15
C LEU A 231 8.69 -8.83 18.20
N VAL A 232 9.02 -8.28 17.04
CA VAL A 232 9.36 -6.87 16.87
C VAL A 232 8.22 -6.15 16.15
N LEU A 233 7.72 -5.07 16.76
CA LEU A 233 6.65 -4.24 16.23
C LEU A 233 7.24 -2.90 15.78
N LEU A 234 7.30 -2.69 14.45
CA LEU A 234 7.76 -1.45 13.83
C LEU A 234 6.56 -0.60 13.43
N GLY A 235 6.23 0.38 14.25
CA GLY A 235 5.12 1.29 14.03
C GLY A 235 4.56 1.88 15.30
N GLU A 236 3.61 2.77 15.11
CA GLU A 236 2.87 3.47 16.16
C GLU A 236 1.40 3.59 15.72
N GLY A 237 0.51 3.96 16.62
CA GLY A 237 -0.86 4.26 16.29
C GLY A 237 -1.83 4.17 17.45
N PRO A 238 -3.13 4.46 17.18
CA PRO A 238 -4.14 4.59 18.25
C PRO A 238 -4.42 3.29 19.00
N GLU A 239 -4.10 2.12 18.42
CA GLU A 239 -4.28 0.82 19.09
C GLU A 239 -3.06 0.40 19.94
N ARG A 240 -2.05 1.27 20.15
CA ARG A 240 -0.89 0.97 21.00
C ARG A 240 -1.30 0.50 22.41
N PRO A 241 -2.25 1.14 23.12
CA PRO A 241 -2.66 0.66 24.45
C PRO A 241 -3.22 -0.78 24.42
N ARG A 242 -3.92 -1.13 23.33
CA ARG A 242 -4.45 -2.48 23.15
C ARG A 242 -3.36 -3.50 22.84
N VAL A 243 -2.32 -3.10 22.11
CA VAL A 243 -1.13 -3.94 21.88
C VAL A 243 -0.44 -4.23 23.20
N GLU A 244 -0.20 -3.20 24.04
CA GLU A 244 0.42 -3.34 25.35
C GLU A 244 -0.42 -4.21 26.30
N ALA A 245 -1.74 -4.05 26.30
CA ALA A 245 -2.64 -4.94 27.05
C ALA A 245 -2.51 -6.39 26.57
N SER A 246 -2.49 -6.62 25.25
CA SER A 246 -2.32 -7.96 24.69
C SER A 246 -0.99 -8.61 25.06
N VAL A 247 0.08 -7.83 25.23
CA VAL A 247 1.40 -8.32 25.71
C VAL A 247 1.29 -8.90 27.12
N LEU A 248 0.60 -8.17 28.01
CA LEU A 248 0.38 -8.59 29.40
C LEU A 248 -0.52 -9.83 29.45
N ASP A 249 -1.67 -9.77 28.78
CA ASP A 249 -2.68 -10.84 28.77
C ASP A 249 -2.14 -12.16 28.19
N SER A 250 -1.21 -12.06 27.24
CA SER A 250 -0.58 -13.23 26.60
C SER A 250 0.67 -13.74 27.32
N GLY A 251 1.13 -13.06 28.38
CA GLY A 251 2.31 -13.44 29.15
C GLY A 251 3.62 -13.39 28.35
N VAL A 252 3.76 -12.44 27.41
CA VAL A 252 4.91 -12.35 26.50
C VAL A 252 5.76 -11.10 26.69
N THR A 253 5.68 -10.45 27.84
CA THR A 253 6.31 -9.15 28.14
C THR A 253 7.80 -9.11 27.78
N GLY A 254 8.57 -10.15 28.08
CA GLY A 254 10.01 -10.19 27.77
C GLY A 254 10.35 -10.55 26.30
N ARG A 255 9.34 -10.82 25.45
CA ARG A 255 9.54 -11.31 24.09
C ARG A 255 8.93 -10.39 23.01
N VAL A 256 8.28 -9.29 23.41
CA VAL A 256 7.70 -8.31 22.49
C VAL A 256 8.45 -6.99 22.60
N HIS A 257 8.95 -6.50 21.49
CA HIS A 257 9.72 -5.27 21.37
C HIS A 257 8.94 -4.26 20.52
N ILE A 258 8.43 -3.20 21.14
CA ILE A 258 7.74 -2.12 20.43
C ILE A 258 8.79 -1.05 20.11
N ALA A 259 9.35 -1.10 18.89
CA ALA A 259 10.44 -0.22 18.48
C ALA A 259 9.96 1.15 17.94
N GLY A 260 8.64 1.35 17.85
CA GLY A 260 8.10 2.60 17.32
C GLY A 260 8.29 2.75 15.80
N THR A 261 8.22 3.98 15.32
CA THR A 261 8.45 4.29 13.90
C THR A 261 9.96 4.36 13.64
N VAL A 262 10.43 3.56 12.68
CA VAL A 262 11.83 3.55 12.24
C VAL A 262 11.93 4.07 10.81
N GLU A 263 13.02 4.74 10.48
CA GLU A 263 13.26 5.30 9.16
C GLU A 263 13.54 4.20 8.11
N ASP A 264 14.37 3.24 8.47
CA ASP A 264 14.70 2.10 7.63
C ASP A 264 14.32 0.77 8.29
N VAL A 265 13.29 0.13 7.78
CA VAL A 265 12.81 -1.17 8.29
C VAL A 265 13.63 -2.36 7.79
N ARG A 266 14.43 -2.17 6.72
CA ARG A 266 15.12 -3.26 6.02
C ARG A 266 16.03 -4.11 6.91
N PRO A 267 16.88 -3.54 7.79
CA PRO A 267 17.74 -4.35 8.64
C PRO A 267 16.96 -5.28 9.57
N THR A 268 15.91 -4.76 10.23
CA THR A 268 15.08 -5.57 11.14
C THR A 268 14.28 -6.63 10.39
N VAL A 269 13.67 -6.26 9.26
CA VAL A 269 12.92 -7.22 8.44
C VAL A 269 13.84 -8.32 7.89
N ALA A 270 15.01 -7.95 7.37
CA ALA A 270 15.98 -8.93 6.83
C ALA A 270 16.57 -9.88 7.88
N ALA A 271 16.56 -9.46 9.16
CA ALA A 271 16.96 -10.30 10.30
C ALA A 271 15.83 -11.22 10.79
N SER A 272 14.62 -11.02 10.31
CA SER A 272 13.45 -11.74 10.82
C SER A 272 13.32 -13.13 10.21
N THR A 273 12.79 -14.05 11.01
CA THR A 273 12.37 -15.39 10.59
C THR A 273 11.19 -15.31 9.62
N ALA A 274 10.23 -14.42 9.90
CA ALA A 274 9.11 -14.08 8.98
C ALA A 274 8.54 -12.70 9.30
N LEU A 275 7.93 -12.06 8.29
CA LEU A 275 7.03 -10.94 8.49
C LEU A 275 5.62 -11.46 8.78
N VAL A 276 4.91 -10.86 9.74
CA VAL A 276 3.53 -11.23 10.07
C VAL A 276 2.60 -10.05 9.86
N LEU A 277 1.47 -10.25 9.16
CA LEU A 277 0.46 -9.24 8.91
C LEU A 277 -0.95 -9.74 9.20
N ALA A 278 -1.60 -9.25 10.26
CA ALA A 278 -2.93 -9.66 10.72
C ALA A 278 -4.08 -8.77 10.19
N SER A 279 -3.87 -8.04 9.12
CA SER A 279 -4.82 -7.04 8.60
C SER A 279 -6.17 -7.64 8.22
N ARG A 280 -7.25 -6.87 8.41
CA ARG A 280 -8.61 -7.21 7.93
C ARG A 280 -8.83 -6.80 6.47
N MET A 281 -8.06 -5.84 5.99
CA MET A 281 -8.22 -5.28 4.65
C MET A 281 -6.96 -4.53 4.25
N GLU A 282 -6.48 -4.79 3.06
CA GLU A 282 -5.39 -4.06 2.41
C GLU A 282 -5.75 -3.73 0.95
N GLY A 283 -5.00 -2.84 0.33
CA GLY A 283 -5.01 -2.69 -1.12
C GLY A 283 -3.97 -3.62 -1.74
N LEU A 284 -2.71 -3.32 -1.50
CA LEU A 284 -1.55 -4.17 -1.75
C LEU A 284 -0.50 -3.79 -0.67
N PRO A 285 -0.34 -4.61 0.38
CA PRO A 285 0.45 -4.24 1.55
C PRO A 285 1.93 -4.15 1.23
N ARG A 286 2.48 -2.94 1.28
CA ARG A 286 3.87 -2.67 0.94
C ARG A 286 4.86 -3.43 1.83
N CYS A 287 4.56 -3.58 3.12
CA CYS A 287 5.42 -4.33 4.04
C CYS A 287 5.58 -5.81 3.64
N ILE A 288 4.56 -6.44 3.05
CA ILE A 288 4.69 -7.79 2.47
C ILE A 288 5.65 -7.76 1.27
N MET A 289 5.48 -6.80 0.35
CA MET A 289 6.35 -6.66 -0.81
C MET A 289 7.81 -6.43 -0.40
N GLU A 290 8.04 -5.60 0.60
CA GLU A 290 9.35 -5.30 1.19
C GLU A 290 9.99 -6.55 1.80
N ALA A 291 9.24 -7.32 2.59
CA ALA A 291 9.73 -8.56 3.20
C ALA A 291 10.07 -9.62 2.15
N LEU A 292 9.16 -9.88 1.20
CA LEU A 292 9.41 -10.82 0.11
C LEU A 292 10.61 -10.41 -0.74
N SER A 293 10.78 -9.11 -0.96
CA SER A 293 11.92 -8.57 -1.69
C SER A 293 13.26 -8.76 -0.94
N LEU A 294 13.22 -8.78 0.38
CA LEU A 294 14.37 -9.07 1.27
C LEU A 294 14.55 -10.57 1.54
N GLU A 295 13.87 -11.44 0.80
CA GLU A 295 13.91 -12.90 1.01
C GLU A 295 13.49 -13.29 2.44
N VAL A 296 12.40 -12.71 2.92
CA VAL A 296 11.78 -13.04 4.20
C VAL A 296 10.37 -13.60 3.94
N PRO A 297 10.07 -14.83 4.37
CA PRO A 297 8.75 -15.41 4.18
C PRO A 297 7.70 -14.66 4.98
N VAL A 298 6.43 -14.81 4.59
CA VAL A 298 5.33 -14.03 5.15
C VAL A 298 4.25 -14.94 5.73
N VAL A 299 3.77 -14.61 6.92
CA VAL A 299 2.50 -15.10 7.45
C VAL A 299 1.49 -13.96 7.40
N ALA A 300 0.43 -14.11 6.63
CA ALA A 300 -0.57 -13.06 6.48
C ALA A 300 -1.99 -13.60 6.59
N THR A 301 -2.91 -12.71 6.96
CA THR A 301 -4.34 -13.03 6.87
C THR A 301 -4.82 -13.01 5.42
N ASP A 302 -5.92 -13.71 5.12
CA ASP A 302 -6.63 -13.76 3.84
C ASP A 302 -7.34 -12.43 3.51
N ALA A 303 -6.77 -11.33 3.96
CA ALA A 303 -7.23 -10.01 3.63
C ALA A 303 -6.94 -9.71 2.15
N ARG A 304 -7.87 -9.00 1.49
CA ARG A 304 -7.73 -8.50 0.13
C ARG A 304 -6.33 -7.92 -0.09
N GLY A 305 -5.69 -8.26 -1.21
CA GLY A 305 -4.35 -7.81 -1.58
C GLY A 305 -3.21 -8.49 -0.83
N SER A 306 -3.42 -9.09 0.34
CA SER A 306 -2.39 -9.86 1.04
C SER A 306 -2.22 -11.25 0.42
N ALA A 307 -3.32 -11.95 0.19
CA ALA A 307 -3.29 -13.26 -0.45
C ALA A 307 -2.66 -13.21 -1.86
N ASP A 308 -2.94 -12.17 -2.64
CA ASP A 308 -2.37 -11.97 -3.99
C ASP A 308 -0.83 -11.90 -3.98
N LEU A 309 -0.24 -11.38 -2.92
CA LEU A 309 1.22 -11.29 -2.76
C LEU A 309 1.83 -12.60 -2.24
N VAL A 310 1.14 -13.25 -1.30
CA VAL A 310 1.67 -14.41 -0.57
C VAL A 310 1.44 -15.73 -1.32
N LEU A 311 0.31 -15.85 -2.00
CA LEU A 311 -0.04 -17.05 -2.78
C LEU A 311 0.31 -16.89 -4.29
N PRO A 312 0.74 -17.98 -4.96
CA PRO A 312 1.17 -19.25 -4.37
C PRO A 312 2.64 -19.23 -3.90
N GLY A 313 2.91 -19.83 -2.74
CA GLY A 313 4.27 -20.31 -2.40
C GLY A 313 5.26 -19.28 -1.84
N ALA A 314 4.83 -18.03 -1.54
CA ALA A 314 5.71 -17.03 -0.92
C ALA A 314 5.48 -16.87 0.61
N GLY A 315 4.63 -17.73 1.20
CA GLY A 315 4.32 -17.70 2.62
C GLY A 315 3.03 -18.46 2.95
N ILE A 316 2.46 -18.20 4.12
CA ILE A 316 1.28 -18.86 4.66
C ILE A 316 0.14 -17.85 4.84
N VAL A 317 -1.04 -18.19 4.36
CA VAL A 317 -2.25 -17.37 4.51
C VAL A 317 -3.19 -18.03 5.50
N VAL A 318 -3.72 -17.25 6.46
CA VAL A 318 -4.62 -17.71 7.53
C VAL A 318 -5.89 -16.85 7.57
N PRO A 319 -7.00 -17.34 8.14
CA PRO A 319 -8.22 -16.54 8.26
C PRO A 319 -8.05 -15.29 9.12
N VAL A 320 -8.72 -14.20 8.76
CA VAL A 320 -8.71 -12.95 9.55
C VAL A 320 -9.25 -13.20 10.95
N GLY A 321 -8.47 -12.87 11.98
CA GLY A 321 -8.83 -13.00 13.39
C GLY A 321 -8.66 -14.40 13.97
N ASP A 322 -8.21 -15.37 13.19
CA ASP A 322 -7.86 -16.71 13.70
C ASP A 322 -6.43 -16.71 14.26
N VAL A 323 -6.33 -16.34 15.53
CA VAL A 323 -5.07 -16.22 16.27
C VAL A 323 -4.38 -17.60 16.41
N GLU A 324 -5.15 -18.68 16.53
CA GLU A 324 -4.61 -20.04 16.64
C GLU A 324 -4.00 -20.51 15.31
N ALA A 325 -4.67 -20.24 14.18
CA ALA A 325 -4.12 -20.54 12.87
C ALA A 325 -2.85 -19.72 12.60
N MET A 326 -2.81 -18.46 13.05
CA MET A 326 -1.62 -17.61 12.94
C MET A 326 -0.44 -18.16 13.76
N ALA A 327 -0.68 -18.58 15.01
CA ALA A 327 0.35 -19.21 15.84
C ALA A 327 0.89 -20.49 15.19
N ARG A 328 0.01 -21.36 14.69
CA ARG A 328 0.43 -22.58 13.96
C ARG A 328 1.22 -22.27 12.69
N ALA A 329 0.86 -21.20 11.96
CA ALA A 329 1.58 -20.79 10.77
C ALA A 329 3.00 -20.27 11.13
N MET A 330 3.12 -19.51 12.22
CA MET A 330 4.41 -19.05 12.74
C MET A 330 5.27 -20.22 13.20
N ASP A 331 4.70 -21.19 13.93
CA ASP A 331 5.39 -22.43 14.31
C ASP A 331 5.89 -23.21 13.09
N ARG A 332 5.07 -23.36 12.03
CA ARG A 332 5.44 -24.08 10.79
C ARG A 332 6.65 -23.47 10.08
N ILE A 333 6.81 -22.15 10.09
CA ILE A 333 8.00 -21.48 9.53
C ILE A 333 9.28 -21.94 10.26
N LEU A 334 9.19 -22.19 11.56
CA LEU A 334 10.31 -22.66 12.37
C LEU A 334 10.52 -24.20 12.27
N ASP A 335 9.44 -24.96 12.17
CA ASP A 335 9.47 -26.42 12.07
C ASP A 335 10.09 -26.90 10.74
N ASP A 336 9.89 -26.13 9.65
CA ASP A 336 10.41 -26.48 8.31
C ASP A 336 11.21 -25.31 7.71
N PRO A 337 12.49 -25.17 8.09
CA PRO A 337 13.36 -24.12 7.56
C PRO A 337 13.64 -24.23 6.05
N GLU A 338 13.53 -25.43 5.47
CA GLU A 338 13.71 -25.63 4.03
C GLU A 338 12.50 -25.07 3.26
N GLU A 339 11.29 -25.37 3.71
CA GLU A 339 10.07 -24.79 3.16
C GLU A 339 10.06 -23.26 3.31
N ALA A 340 10.42 -22.74 4.48
CA ALA A 340 10.53 -21.30 4.73
C ALA A 340 11.51 -20.61 3.77
N ARG A 341 12.66 -21.24 3.52
CA ARG A 341 13.64 -20.74 2.53
C ARG A 341 13.09 -20.77 1.11
N ALA A 342 12.42 -21.85 0.72
CA ALA A 342 11.78 -21.93 -0.59
C ALA A 342 10.73 -20.82 -0.79
N MET A 343 9.91 -20.55 0.23
CA MET A 343 8.95 -19.43 0.23
C MET A 343 9.65 -18.09 0.04
N ALA A 344 10.76 -17.85 0.74
CA ALA A 344 11.54 -16.62 0.67
C ALA A 344 12.11 -16.38 -0.74
N VAL A 345 12.73 -17.38 -1.34
CA VAL A 345 13.28 -17.32 -2.70
C VAL A 345 12.18 -17.08 -3.73
N HIS A 346 11.08 -17.84 -3.64
CA HIS A 346 9.93 -17.66 -4.53
C HIS A 346 9.32 -16.27 -4.43
N GLY A 347 9.19 -15.77 -3.20
CA GLY A 347 8.73 -14.42 -2.91
C GLY A 347 9.59 -13.35 -3.60
N ARG A 348 10.91 -13.44 -3.46
CA ARG A 348 11.87 -12.53 -4.11
C ARG A 348 11.74 -12.55 -5.63
N LEU A 349 11.74 -13.73 -6.25
CA LEU A 349 11.58 -13.86 -7.70
C LEU A 349 10.31 -13.17 -8.18
N ARG A 350 9.19 -13.41 -7.48
CA ARG A 350 7.91 -12.79 -7.80
C ARG A 350 7.94 -11.26 -7.71
N MET A 351 8.63 -10.69 -6.69
CA MET A 351 8.77 -9.24 -6.55
C MET A 351 9.55 -8.66 -7.74
N VAL A 352 10.67 -9.26 -8.10
CA VAL A 352 11.50 -8.82 -9.23
C VAL A 352 10.76 -8.93 -10.56
N GLU A 353 10.05 -10.03 -10.82
CA GLU A 353 9.37 -10.25 -12.10
C GLU A 353 8.14 -9.36 -12.30
N ARG A 354 7.36 -9.14 -11.24
CA ARG A 354 6.01 -8.55 -11.39
C ARG A 354 5.84 -7.17 -10.79
N TYR A 355 6.62 -6.83 -9.74
CA TYR A 355 6.37 -5.66 -8.90
C TYR A 355 7.49 -4.63 -8.91
N GLN A 356 8.57 -4.83 -9.66
CA GLN A 356 9.64 -3.84 -9.77
C GLN A 356 9.18 -2.56 -10.47
N ILE A 357 9.65 -1.41 -9.96
CA ILE A 357 9.27 -0.08 -10.46
C ILE A 357 9.46 0.07 -11.99
N PRO A 358 10.60 -0.31 -12.60
CA PRO A 358 10.80 -0.13 -14.05
C PRO A 358 9.72 -0.79 -14.91
N SER A 359 9.30 -2.02 -14.58
CA SER A 359 8.23 -2.71 -15.31
C SER A 359 6.89 -1.99 -15.24
N LEU A 360 6.60 -1.36 -14.11
CA LEU A 360 5.34 -0.63 -13.92
C LEU A 360 5.37 0.74 -14.58
N LEU A 361 6.52 1.40 -14.61
CA LEU A 361 6.72 2.63 -15.36
C LEU A 361 6.47 2.39 -16.85
N ALA A 362 7.08 1.34 -17.42
CA ALA A 362 6.85 0.97 -18.82
C ALA A 362 5.37 0.70 -19.14
N ARG A 363 4.64 0.05 -18.23
CA ARG A 363 3.18 -0.15 -18.40
C ARG A 363 2.40 1.17 -18.34
N HIS A 364 2.82 2.14 -17.53
CA HIS A 364 2.19 3.47 -17.49
C HIS A 364 2.52 4.29 -18.72
N GLU A 365 3.72 4.16 -19.29
CA GLU A 365 4.05 4.77 -20.59
C GLU A 365 3.09 4.30 -21.69
N VAL A 366 2.90 3.00 -21.79
CA VAL A 366 1.94 2.43 -22.78
C VAL A 366 0.52 2.97 -22.51
N LEU A 367 0.07 2.93 -21.25
CA LEU A 367 -1.28 3.39 -20.87
C LEU A 367 -1.50 4.87 -21.23
N TYR A 368 -0.52 5.73 -20.93
CA TYR A 368 -0.62 7.16 -21.23
C TYR A 368 -0.49 7.44 -22.73
N GLY A 369 0.40 6.73 -23.43
CA GLY A 369 0.54 6.81 -24.88
C GLY A 369 -0.75 6.45 -25.63
N GLU A 370 -1.41 5.37 -25.24
CA GLU A 370 -2.72 4.99 -25.79
C GLU A 370 -3.77 6.08 -25.60
N LEU A 371 -3.85 6.65 -24.37
CA LEU A 371 -4.81 7.70 -24.06
C LEU A 371 -4.58 8.98 -24.89
N LEU A 372 -3.33 9.38 -25.08
CA LEU A 372 -2.99 10.54 -25.90
C LEU A 372 -3.33 10.29 -27.37
N ALA A 373 -3.03 9.11 -27.90
CA ALA A 373 -3.37 8.72 -29.26
C ALA A 373 -4.89 8.64 -29.52
N GLU A 374 -5.68 8.19 -28.53
CA GLU A 374 -7.15 8.16 -28.61
C GLU A 374 -7.77 9.58 -28.69
N ARG A 375 -7.10 10.58 -28.12
CA ARG A 375 -7.57 11.98 -28.10
C ARG A 375 -7.13 12.81 -29.30
N SER A 376 -6.10 12.38 -29.98
CA SER A 376 -5.61 13.03 -31.20
C SER A 376 -6.41 12.63 -32.46
N ARG A 377 -7.32 11.68 -32.31
CA ARG A 377 -8.26 11.22 -33.36
C ARG A 377 -9.61 11.87 -33.21
#